data_181c31ceb6d517212fb97ebab93189a6
#
_entry.id   181c31ceb6d517212fb97ebab93189a6
#
_cell.length_a   1.000
_cell.length_b   1.000
_cell.length_c   1.000
_cell.angle_alpha   90.00
_cell.angle_beta   90.00
_cell.angle_gamma   90.00
#
_symmetry.space_group_name_H-M   'P 1'
#
loop_
_entity.id
_entity.type
_entity.pdbx_description
1 polymer ?
#
loop_
_entity_poly.entity_id
_entity_poly.type
_entity_poly.pdbx_seq_one_letter_code
_entity_poly.pdbx_strand_id
1 'polypeptide(L)'
;MLRIYAYAVETLKMLVPVLAAIAKHDSRLRDQTREAGASVVMNIAEGMGSRGRLRQARYNTALGSAREVVAGIDVAEAYGYVKAVDPEVRARMNRIIGTLVKLV
;
A
#
# COMPACT_ATOMS: atom_id res chain seq x y z
N MET A 1 3.87 1.84 -19.74
CA MET A 1 3.56 2.10 -18.33
C MET A 1 2.85 0.89 -17.72
N LEU A 2 3.20 0.55 -16.49
CA LEU A 2 2.53 -0.55 -15.81
C LEU A 2 1.12 -0.13 -15.39
N ARG A 3 0.14 -0.98 -15.69
CA ARG A 3 -1.24 -0.76 -15.24
C ARG A 3 -1.34 -0.67 -13.72
N ILE A 4 -0.46 -1.38 -13.02
CA ILE A 4 -0.45 -1.40 -11.57
C ILE A 4 -0.18 -0.02 -10.96
N TYR A 5 0.49 0.87 -11.68
CA TYR A 5 0.74 2.22 -11.19
C TYR A 5 -0.57 2.98 -10.95
N ALA A 6 -1.40 3.11 -11.99
CA ALA A 6 -2.70 3.80 -11.87
C ALA A 6 -3.61 3.09 -10.86
N TYR A 7 -3.59 1.77 -10.87
CA TYR A 7 -4.36 0.96 -9.94
C TYR A 7 -3.96 1.22 -8.49
N ALA A 8 -2.65 1.34 -8.21
CA ALA A 8 -2.15 1.66 -6.88
C ALA A 8 -2.55 3.07 -6.45
N VAL A 9 -2.47 4.06 -7.36
CA VAL A 9 -2.92 5.43 -7.08
C VAL A 9 -4.40 5.44 -6.68
N GLU A 10 -5.25 4.74 -7.43
CA GLU A 10 -6.66 4.64 -7.10
C GLU A 10 -6.89 3.97 -5.74
N THR A 11 -6.08 2.96 -5.42
CA THR A 11 -6.18 2.28 -4.13
C THR A 11 -5.87 3.22 -2.97
N LEU A 12 -4.92 4.17 -3.14
CA LEU A 12 -4.66 5.18 -2.13
C LEU A 12 -5.88 6.03 -1.82
N LYS A 13 -6.68 6.36 -2.83
CA LYS A 13 -7.93 7.10 -2.62
C LYS A 13 -8.90 6.31 -1.74
N MET A 14 -8.95 5.01 -1.93
CA MET A 14 -9.81 4.14 -1.12
C MET A 14 -9.30 3.97 0.32
N LEU A 15 -8.01 4.21 0.57
CA LEU A 15 -7.45 4.19 1.91
C LEU A 15 -7.79 5.43 2.72
N VAL A 16 -8.20 6.53 2.10
CA VAL A 16 -8.46 7.79 2.81
C VAL A 16 -9.44 7.62 3.97
N PRO A 17 -10.62 7.02 3.79
CA PRO A 17 -11.54 6.82 4.92
C PRO A 17 -10.98 5.87 6.00
N VAL A 18 -10.18 4.89 5.62
CA VAL A 18 -9.53 3.99 6.58
C VAL A 18 -8.53 4.76 7.43
N LEU A 19 -7.69 5.57 6.80
CA LEU A 19 -6.71 6.40 7.49
C LEU A 19 -7.38 7.42 8.41
N ALA A 20 -8.49 8.01 7.98
CA ALA A 20 -9.25 8.94 8.80
C ALA A 20 -9.82 8.27 10.06
N ALA A 21 -10.30 7.04 9.93
CA ALA A 21 -10.81 6.27 11.07
C ALA A 21 -9.68 5.93 12.05
N ILE A 22 -8.52 5.51 11.55
CA ILE A 22 -7.35 5.22 12.39
C ILE A 22 -6.90 6.49 13.13
N ALA A 23 -6.89 7.64 12.46
CA ALA A 23 -6.41 8.91 13.01
C ALA A 23 -7.16 9.33 14.27
N LYS A 24 -8.41 8.91 14.44
CA LYS A 24 -9.22 9.19 15.63
C LYS A 24 -8.66 8.52 16.89
N HIS A 25 -7.89 7.46 16.74
CA HIS A 25 -7.37 6.66 17.86
C HIS A 25 -5.86 6.65 17.93
N ASP A 26 -5.17 6.74 16.79
CA ASP A 26 -3.73 6.48 16.70
C ASP A 26 -3.14 7.22 15.51
N SER A 27 -2.66 8.43 15.75
CA SER A 27 -2.07 9.26 14.70
C SER A 27 -0.77 8.67 14.17
N ARG A 28 -0.03 7.94 15.01
CA ARG A 28 1.23 7.32 14.60
C ARG A 28 1.00 6.18 13.63
N LEU A 29 0.05 5.32 13.93
CA LEU A 29 -0.32 4.22 13.01
C LEU A 29 -0.87 4.78 11.70
N ARG A 30 -1.71 5.83 11.77
CA ARG A 30 -2.19 6.51 10.59
C ARG A 30 -1.04 6.98 9.70
N ASP A 31 -0.04 7.66 10.30
CA ASP A 31 1.10 8.19 9.56
C ASP A 31 1.94 7.09 8.95
N GLN A 32 2.24 6.02 9.69
CA GLN A 32 2.99 4.88 9.17
C GLN A 32 2.28 4.21 8.00
N THR A 33 0.98 4.00 8.12
CA THR A 33 0.20 3.34 7.06
C THR A 33 0.09 4.24 5.83
N ARG A 34 -0.11 5.55 6.04
CA ARG A 34 -0.16 6.52 4.95
C ARG A 34 1.17 6.59 4.20
N GLU A 35 2.27 6.66 4.93
CA GLU A 35 3.61 6.70 4.34
C GLU A 35 3.91 5.42 3.55
N ALA A 36 3.52 4.27 4.08
CA ALA A 36 3.68 3.00 3.38
C ALA A 36 2.88 3.00 2.06
N GLY A 37 1.65 3.51 2.07
CA GLY A 37 0.85 3.63 0.85
C GLY A 37 1.52 4.51 -0.20
N ALA A 38 2.01 5.68 0.20
CA ALA A 38 2.73 6.58 -0.71
C ALA A 38 4.00 5.92 -1.25
N SER A 39 4.71 5.17 -0.41
CA SER A 39 5.93 4.46 -0.81
C SER A 39 5.66 3.39 -1.88
N VAL A 40 4.52 2.70 -1.82
CA VAL A 40 4.12 1.75 -2.88
C VAL A 40 4.13 2.45 -4.24
N VAL A 41 3.40 3.55 -4.34
CA VAL A 41 3.24 4.30 -5.60
C VAL A 41 4.56 4.89 -6.08
N MET A 42 5.30 5.52 -5.16
CA MET A 42 6.57 6.17 -5.50
C MET A 42 7.60 5.17 -6.01
N ASN A 43 7.70 4.00 -5.39
CA ASN A 43 8.66 2.98 -5.80
C ASN A 43 8.24 2.27 -7.09
N ILE A 44 6.96 2.11 -7.35
CA ILE A 44 6.49 1.64 -8.66
C ILE A 44 6.91 2.64 -9.74
N ALA A 45 6.70 3.93 -9.51
CA ALA A 45 7.08 4.97 -10.46
C ALA A 45 8.59 4.97 -10.74
N GLU A 46 9.40 4.89 -9.69
CA GLU A 46 10.85 4.82 -9.83
C GLU A 46 11.30 3.56 -10.56
N GLY A 47 10.66 2.42 -10.26
CA GLY A 47 10.96 1.16 -10.95
C GLY A 47 10.67 1.23 -12.44
N MET A 48 9.57 1.89 -12.83
CA MET A 48 9.23 2.09 -14.24
C MET A 48 10.29 2.90 -14.97
N GLY A 49 10.94 3.86 -14.28
CA GLY A 49 11.99 4.70 -14.84
C GLY A 49 13.39 4.10 -14.72
N SER A 50 13.53 2.92 -14.13
CA SER A 50 14.81 2.27 -13.87
C SER A 50 14.99 1.04 -14.75
N ARG A 51 16.20 0.43 -14.69
CA ARG A 51 16.52 -0.78 -15.46
C ARG A 51 17.25 -1.80 -14.59
N GLY A 52 17.17 -3.08 -15.00
CA GLY A 52 17.95 -4.17 -14.41
C GLY A 52 17.71 -4.31 -12.91
N ARG A 53 18.81 -4.47 -12.17
CA ARG A 53 18.76 -4.69 -10.72
C ARG A 53 18.14 -3.52 -9.95
N LEU A 54 18.35 -2.29 -10.43
CA LEU A 54 17.77 -1.11 -9.79
C LEU A 54 16.24 -1.16 -9.89
N ARG A 55 15.71 -1.53 -11.06
CA ARG A 55 14.27 -1.73 -11.23
C ARG A 55 13.73 -2.76 -10.26
N GLN A 56 14.38 -3.91 -10.17
CA GLN A 56 13.98 -4.98 -9.24
C GLN A 56 14.00 -4.50 -7.79
N ALA A 57 15.04 -3.75 -7.41
CA ALA A 57 15.16 -3.19 -6.06
C ALA A 57 14.00 -2.24 -5.74
N ARG A 58 13.60 -1.39 -6.68
CA ARG A 58 12.48 -0.47 -6.50
C ARG A 58 11.16 -1.21 -6.33
N TYR A 59 10.91 -2.21 -7.16
CA TYR A 59 9.71 -3.03 -7.03
C TYR A 59 9.71 -3.86 -5.75
N ASN A 60 10.86 -4.31 -5.30
CA ASN A 60 10.97 -5.02 -4.03
C ASN A 60 10.65 -4.10 -2.85
N THR A 61 11.10 -2.84 -2.88
CA THR A 61 10.73 -1.83 -1.87
C THR A 61 9.23 -1.57 -1.89
N ALA A 62 8.63 -1.43 -3.08
CA ALA A 62 7.18 -1.26 -3.22
C ALA A 62 6.43 -2.44 -2.61
N LEU A 63 6.91 -3.67 -2.82
CA LEU A 63 6.32 -4.88 -2.26
C LEU A 63 6.32 -4.85 -0.73
N GLY A 64 7.46 -4.51 -0.13
CA GLY A 64 7.57 -4.36 1.33
C GLY A 64 6.62 -3.31 1.86
N SER A 65 6.51 -2.17 1.19
CA SER A 65 5.58 -1.10 1.55
C SER A 65 4.12 -1.53 1.45
N ALA A 66 3.77 -2.30 0.42
CA ALA A 66 2.41 -2.82 0.27
C ALA A 66 2.05 -3.76 1.42
N ARG A 67 2.99 -4.61 1.85
CA ARG A 67 2.80 -5.47 3.02
C ARG A 67 2.64 -4.67 4.30
N GLU A 68 3.34 -3.53 4.43
CA GLU A 68 3.16 -2.63 5.58
C GLU A 68 1.76 -2.01 5.60
N VAL A 69 1.20 -1.66 4.45
CA VAL A 69 -0.19 -1.16 4.39
C VAL A 69 -1.15 -2.21 4.93
N VAL A 70 -1.01 -3.46 4.47
CA VAL A 70 -1.87 -4.56 4.94
C VAL A 70 -1.69 -4.76 6.44
N ALA A 71 -0.46 -4.75 6.94
CA ALA A 71 -0.17 -4.89 8.37
C ALA A 71 -0.79 -3.75 9.18
N GLY A 72 -0.74 -2.51 8.67
CA GLY A 72 -1.38 -1.36 9.32
C GLY A 72 -2.89 -1.52 9.44
N ILE A 73 -3.54 -2.03 8.39
CA ILE A 73 -4.97 -2.34 8.41
C ILE A 73 -5.26 -3.45 9.42
N ASP A 74 -4.44 -4.50 9.45
CA ASP A 74 -4.59 -5.62 10.39
C ASP A 74 -4.50 -5.12 11.84
N VAL A 75 -3.53 -4.27 12.15
CA VAL A 75 -3.37 -3.69 13.48
C VAL A 75 -4.58 -2.84 13.84
N ALA A 76 -5.06 -2.01 12.92
CA ALA A 76 -6.21 -1.15 13.15
C ALA A 76 -7.47 -1.95 13.45
N GLU A 77 -7.68 -3.06 12.74
CA GLU A 77 -8.81 -3.95 13.01
C GLU A 77 -8.65 -4.67 14.34
N ALA A 78 -7.44 -5.15 14.64
CA ALA A 78 -7.16 -5.85 15.90
C ALA A 78 -7.40 -4.97 17.12
N TYR A 79 -7.06 -3.69 17.04
CA TYR A 79 -7.28 -2.73 18.13
C TYR A 79 -8.68 -2.10 18.11
N GLY A 80 -9.50 -2.42 17.14
CA GLY A 80 -10.85 -1.87 17.03
C GLY A 80 -10.91 -0.41 16.58
N TYR A 81 -9.85 0.09 15.98
CA TYR A 81 -9.82 1.47 15.44
C TYR A 81 -10.72 1.62 14.22
N VAL A 82 -10.89 0.55 13.48
CA VAL A 82 -11.81 0.45 12.35
C VAL A 82 -12.69 -0.76 12.58
N LYS A 83 -13.97 -0.69 12.15
CA LYS A 83 -14.89 -1.82 12.33
C LYS A 83 -14.58 -2.93 11.34
N ALA A 84 -14.84 -2.68 10.09
CA ALA A 84 -14.51 -3.58 9.00
C ALA A 84 -14.05 -2.72 7.82
N VAL A 85 -12.88 -3.04 7.32
CA VAL A 85 -12.39 -2.38 6.11
C VAL A 85 -13.10 -2.98 4.91
N ASP A 86 -13.51 -2.11 3.97
CA ASP A 86 -14.12 -2.55 2.73
C ASP A 86 -13.28 -3.69 2.12
N PRO A 87 -13.89 -4.86 1.87
CA PRO A 87 -13.18 -5.99 1.27
C PRO A 87 -12.48 -5.65 -0.04
N GLU A 88 -12.98 -4.65 -0.77
CA GLU A 88 -12.36 -4.17 -1.99
C GLU A 88 -10.96 -3.60 -1.75
N VAL A 89 -10.74 -2.91 -0.62
CA VAL A 89 -9.42 -2.39 -0.26
C VAL A 89 -8.42 -3.53 -0.10
N ARG A 90 -8.81 -4.58 0.62
CA ARG A 90 -7.95 -5.76 0.81
C ARG A 90 -7.71 -6.51 -0.50
N ALA A 91 -8.73 -6.67 -1.32
CA ALA A 91 -8.60 -7.32 -2.62
C ALA A 91 -7.63 -6.55 -3.52
N ARG A 92 -7.70 -5.23 -3.52
CA ARG A 92 -6.81 -4.38 -4.30
C ARG A 92 -5.37 -4.47 -3.80
N MET A 93 -5.15 -4.45 -2.50
CA MET A 93 -3.81 -4.62 -1.92
C MET A 93 -3.23 -6.00 -2.27
N ASN A 94 -4.02 -7.05 -2.20
CA ASN A 94 -3.59 -8.40 -2.58
C ASN A 94 -3.19 -8.46 -4.05
N ARG A 95 -3.92 -7.79 -4.93
CA ARG A 95 -3.58 -7.72 -6.35
C ARG A 95 -2.29 -6.96 -6.60
N ILE A 96 -2.08 -5.84 -5.90
CA ILE A 96 -0.83 -5.08 -5.98
C ILE A 96 0.35 -5.97 -5.55
N ILE A 97 0.22 -6.64 -4.41
CA ILE A 97 1.25 -7.55 -3.88
C ILE A 97 1.52 -8.67 -4.89
N GLY A 98 0.49 -9.33 -5.40
CA GLY A 98 0.63 -10.42 -6.36
C GLY A 98 1.34 -9.99 -7.64
N THR A 99 1.07 -8.79 -8.13
CA THR A 99 1.74 -8.23 -9.29
C THR A 99 3.21 -7.94 -9.00
N LEU A 100 3.50 -7.31 -7.85
CA LEU A 100 4.87 -6.96 -7.48
C LEU A 100 5.73 -8.21 -7.24
N VAL A 101 5.17 -9.26 -6.65
CA VAL A 101 5.88 -10.54 -6.45
C VAL A 101 6.41 -11.08 -7.78
N LYS A 102 5.67 -10.89 -8.87
CA LYS A 102 6.10 -11.35 -10.19
C LYS A 102 7.18 -10.47 -10.83
N LEU A 103 7.33 -9.24 -10.32
CA LEU A 103 8.27 -8.25 -10.88
C LEU A 103 9.62 -8.22 -10.15
N VAL A 104 9.72 -8.86 -9.02
CA VAL A 104 10.96 -8.90 -8.22
C VAL A 104 11.72 -10.20 -8.38
#